data_280b97a91f22aa526ac94bd51a4292a3
#
_entry.id   280b97a91f22aa526ac94bd51a4292a3
#
_cell.length_a   1.000
_cell.length_b   1.000
_cell.length_c   1.000
_cell.angle_alpha   90.00
_cell.angle_beta   90.00
_cell.angle_gamma   90.00
#
_symmetry.space_group_name_H-M   'P 1'
#
loop_
_entity.id
_entity.type
_entity.pdbx_description
1 polymer ?
#
loop_
_entity_poly.entity_id
_entity_poly.type
_entity_poly.pdbx_seq_one_letter_code
_entity_poly.pdbx_strand_id
1 'polypeptide(L)'
;ALVVWLAFTSAVIAGESPTVEDQMAGLVAMCAESEQARAQRHAETPLYDRLGGSEKITAMTAEIIRLHSINPDFRRFWGEIDEERLIKNVSDFVSTGTGGPKVYEGRDMPSAHAHLELSAADFLSAGGDVMHAMQNKGYGENEIQEMVCILVSMKDQVITK
;
A
#
# COMPACT_ATOMS: atom_id res chain seq x y z
N ALA A 1 29.33 -26.04 48.83
CA ALA A 1 29.04 -25.04 47.84
C ALA A 1 27.66 -25.33 47.25
N LEU A 2 26.64 -24.58 47.67
CA LEU A 2 25.28 -24.63 47.13
C LEU A 2 25.24 -23.69 45.92
N VAL A 3 24.99 -24.23 44.73
CA VAL A 3 24.73 -23.44 43.52
C VAL A 3 23.24 -23.19 43.47
N VAL A 4 22.82 -21.97 43.76
CA VAL A 4 21.44 -21.52 43.60
C VAL A 4 21.21 -21.19 42.13
N TRP A 5 20.44 -22.01 41.45
CA TRP A 5 19.92 -21.71 40.10
C TRP A 5 18.78 -20.70 40.25
N LEU A 6 19.05 -19.45 39.90
CA LEU A 6 18.02 -18.45 39.70
C LEU A 6 17.34 -18.72 38.33
N ALA A 7 16.17 -19.33 38.39
CA ALA A 7 15.30 -19.44 37.24
C ALA A 7 14.77 -18.05 36.88
N PHE A 8 15.33 -17.42 35.83
CA PHE A 8 14.71 -16.27 35.18
C PHE A 8 13.47 -16.77 34.44
N THR A 9 12.30 -16.65 35.06
CA THR A 9 11.04 -16.73 34.36
C THR A 9 10.88 -15.45 33.56
N SER A 10 11.28 -15.49 32.30
CA SER A 10 10.87 -14.48 31.32
C SER A 10 9.36 -14.55 31.19
N ALA A 11 8.66 -13.62 31.81
CA ALA A 11 7.25 -13.38 31.52
C ALA A 11 7.21 -12.91 30.04
N VAL A 12 6.81 -13.79 29.16
CA VAL A 12 6.35 -13.42 27.81
C VAL A 12 5.08 -12.62 28.05
N ILE A 13 5.21 -11.31 28.05
CA ILE A 13 4.05 -10.43 27.92
C ILE A 13 3.50 -10.75 26.52
N ALA A 14 2.38 -11.44 26.49
CA ALA A 14 1.61 -11.61 25.26
C ALA A 14 1.16 -10.19 24.86
N GLY A 15 1.93 -9.54 23.99
CA GLY A 15 1.57 -8.26 23.42
C GLY A 15 0.29 -8.45 22.61
N GLU A 16 -0.74 -7.69 22.92
CA GLU A 16 -1.92 -7.61 22.07
C GLU A 16 -1.46 -7.25 20.65
N SER A 17 -2.08 -7.91 19.67
CA SER A 17 -1.83 -7.55 18.27
C SER A 17 -2.19 -6.07 18.04
N PRO A 18 -1.38 -5.30 17.28
CA PRO A 18 -1.60 -3.88 17.08
C PRO A 18 -3.00 -3.65 16.48
N THR A 19 -3.71 -2.67 17.03
CA THR A 19 -5.02 -2.26 16.52
C THR A 19 -4.91 -1.67 15.11
N VAL A 20 -6.03 -1.48 14.42
CA VAL A 20 -6.08 -0.78 13.13
C VAL A 20 -5.50 0.63 13.26
N GLU A 21 -5.82 1.31 14.36
CA GLU A 21 -5.32 2.67 14.67
C GLU A 21 -3.80 2.67 14.86
N ASP A 22 -3.26 1.71 15.62
CA ASP A 22 -1.81 1.57 15.83
C ASP A 22 -1.06 1.30 14.52
N GLN A 23 -1.63 0.46 13.66
CA GLN A 23 -1.05 0.14 12.35
C GLN A 23 -1.04 1.38 11.44
N MET A 24 -2.15 2.12 11.39
CA MET A 24 -2.22 3.37 10.62
C MET A 24 -1.24 4.42 11.14
N ALA A 25 -1.16 4.60 12.45
CA ALA A 25 -0.20 5.52 13.08
C ALA A 25 1.25 5.13 12.76
N GLY A 26 1.56 3.84 12.81
CA GLY A 26 2.88 3.31 12.44
C GLY A 26 3.26 3.60 10.99
N LEU A 27 2.32 3.43 10.05
CA LEU A 27 2.53 3.76 8.64
C LEU A 27 2.77 5.27 8.43
N VAL A 28 1.99 6.12 9.08
CA VAL A 28 2.15 7.58 9.01
C VAL A 28 3.52 7.98 9.55
N ALA A 29 3.92 7.45 10.70
CA ALA A 29 5.24 7.71 11.29
C ALA A 29 6.39 7.27 10.37
N MET A 30 6.33 6.05 9.85
CA MET A 30 7.33 5.53 8.91
C MET A 30 7.45 6.40 7.67
N CYS A 31 6.33 6.88 7.13
CA CYS A 31 6.34 7.77 5.97
C CYS A 31 6.93 9.15 6.28
N ALA A 32 6.67 9.70 7.47
CA ALA A 32 7.27 10.96 7.90
C ALA A 32 8.79 10.82 8.10
N GLU A 33 9.23 9.77 8.77
CA GLU A 33 10.65 9.52 9.04
C GLU A 33 11.46 9.28 7.75
N SER A 34 10.85 8.67 6.74
CA SER A 34 11.51 8.34 5.47
C SER A 34 11.40 9.43 4.39
N GLU A 35 10.70 10.53 4.65
CA GLU A 35 10.36 11.54 3.64
C GLU A 35 11.57 12.08 2.89
N GLN A 36 12.61 12.50 3.61
CA GLN A 36 13.81 13.07 3.01
C GLN A 36 14.54 12.04 2.13
N ALA A 37 14.70 10.81 2.60
CA ALA A 37 15.35 9.75 1.83
C ALA A 37 14.57 9.38 0.58
N ARG A 38 13.22 9.34 0.66
CA ARG A 38 12.35 9.10 -0.50
C ARG A 38 12.43 10.23 -1.52
N ALA A 39 12.42 11.48 -1.06
CA ALA A 39 12.55 12.65 -1.93
C ALA A 39 13.90 12.65 -2.66
N GLN A 40 14.99 12.30 -1.98
CA GLN A 40 16.30 12.18 -2.60
C GLN A 40 16.34 11.10 -3.67
N ARG A 41 15.85 9.89 -3.37
CA ARG A 41 15.79 8.78 -4.35
C ARG A 41 14.96 9.17 -5.57
N HIS A 42 13.84 9.85 -5.35
CA HIS A 42 12.98 10.30 -6.45
C HIS A 42 13.65 11.38 -7.33
N ALA A 43 14.43 12.28 -6.72
CA ALA A 43 15.17 13.29 -7.45
C ALA A 43 16.32 12.69 -8.29
N GLU A 44 16.97 11.63 -7.79
CA GLU A 44 18.02 10.90 -8.52
C GLU A 44 17.43 10.07 -9.66
N THR A 45 16.36 9.33 -9.39
CA THR A 45 15.64 8.50 -10.37
C THR A 45 14.17 8.43 -9.97
N PRO A 46 13.26 8.95 -10.79
CA PRO A 46 11.83 8.90 -10.50
C PRO A 46 11.35 7.49 -10.18
N LEU A 47 10.39 7.36 -9.27
CA LEU A 47 9.84 6.06 -8.91
C LEU A 47 9.28 5.32 -10.13
N TYR A 48 8.69 6.04 -11.09
CA TYR A 48 8.25 5.48 -12.38
C TYR A 48 9.32 4.66 -13.08
N ASP A 49 10.55 5.19 -13.19
CA ASP A 49 11.66 4.50 -13.84
C ASP A 49 12.13 3.30 -13.02
N ARG A 50 12.18 3.45 -11.69
CA ARG A 50 12.55 2.36 -10.77
C ARG A 50 11.50 1.24 -10.73
N LEU A 51 10.23 1.56 -10.98
CA LEU A 51 9.16 0.58 -11.18
C LEU A 51 9.24 -0.12 -12.54
N GLY A 52 10.07 0.39 -13.46
CA GLY A 52 10.32 -0.20 -14.77
C GLY A 52 9.38 0.27 -15.88
N GLY A 53 8.74 1.44 -15.67
CA GLY A 53 7.90 2.08 -16.68
C GLY A 53 6.51 1.45 -16.83
N SER A 54 5.76 1.91 -17.81
CA SER A 54 4.33 1.62 -17.98
C SER A 54 4.00 0.13 -18.07
N GLU A 55 4.80 -0.66 -18.77
CA GLU A 55 4.56 -2.09 -18.96
C GLU A 55 4.63 -2.85 -17.62
N LYS A 56 5.68 -2.62 -16.82
CA LYS A 56 5.83 -3.25 -15.51
C LYS A 56 4.82 -2.73 -14.49
N ILE A 57 4.48 -1.44 -14.54
CA ILE A 57 3.41 -0.86 -13.72
C ILE A 57 2.08 -1.52 -14.04
N THR A 58 1.75 -1.74 -15.31
CA THR A 58 0.53 -2.44 -15.71
C THR A 58 0.51 -3.88 -15.19
N ALA A 59 1.64 -4.60 -15.30
CA ALA A 59 1.75 -5.96 -14.79
C ALA A 59 1.64 -6.03 -13.24
N MET A 60 2.18 -5.04 -12.54
CA MET A 60 2.03 -4.89 -11.08
C MET A 60 0.57 -4.60 -10.72
N THR A 61 -0.07 -3.66 -11.41
CA THR A 61 -1.47 -3.30 -11.18
C THR A 61 -2.41 -4.49 -11.44
N ALA A 62 -2.17 -5.25 -12.50
CA ALA A 62 -2.95 -6.47 -12.76
C ALA A 62 -2.83 -7.47 -11.60
N GLU A 63 -1.66 -7.62 -10.99
CA GLU A 63 -1.48 -8.46 -9.82
C GLU A 63 -2.20 -7.89 -8.58
N ILE A 64 -2.17 -6.57 -8.37
CA ILE A 64 -2.93 -5.91 -7.28
C ILE A 64 -4.43 -6.22 -7.45
N ILE A 65 -4.99 -6.00 -8.63
CA ILE A 65 -6.40 -6.23 -8.92
C ILE A 65 -6.77 -7.71 -8.74
N ARG A 66 -5.91 -8.63 -9.19
CA ARG A 66 -6.09 -10.06 -8.95
C ARG A 66 -6.13 -10.39 -7.45
N LEU A 67 -5.24 -9.82 -6.64
CA LEU A 67 -5.25 -10.03 -5.18
C LEU A 67 -6.52 -9.46 -4.55
N HIS A 68 -6.93 -8.25 -4.93
CA HIS A 68 -8.19 -7.66 -4.46
C HIS A 68 -9.40 -8.53 -4.81
N SER A 69 -9.45 -9.12 -6.01
CA SER A 69 -10.58 -9.93 -6.45
C SER A 69 -10.78 -11.20 -5.62
N ILE A 70 -9.71 -11.75 -5.07
CA ILE A 70 -9.75 -12.95 -4.21
C ILE A 70 -9.72 -12.63 -2.71
N ASN A 71 -9.47 -11.38 -2.33
CA ASN A 71 -9.44 -10.95 -0.95
C ASN A 71 -10.88 -10.91 -0.37
N PRO A 72 -11.17 -11.66 0.71
CA PRO A 72 -12.51 -11.71 1.30
C PRO A 72 -13.01 -10.35 1.78
N ASP A 73 -12.12 -9.43 2.19
CA ASP A 73 -12.48 -8.09 2.66
C ASP A 73 -13.09 -7.23 1.56
N PHE A 74 -12.73 -7.50 0.29
CA PHE A 74 -13.19 -6.74 -0.87
C PHE A 74 -14.32 -7.39 -1.65
N ARG A 75 -14.77 -8.59 -1.25
CA ARG A 75 -15.86 -9.29 -1.95
C ARG A 75 -17.12 -8.42 -2.13
N ARG A 76 -17.42 -7.56 -1.15
CA ARG A 76 -18.59 -6.66 -1.20
C ARG A 76 -18.48 -5.57 -2.26
N PHE A 77 -17.28 -5.26 -2.73
CA PHE A 77 -17.03 -4.24 -3.75
C PHE A 77 -16.89 -4.84 -5.14
N TRP A 78 -16.71 -6.17 -5.24
CA TRP A 78 -16.34 -6.86 -6.47
C TRP A 78 -17.56 -7.34 -7.27
N GLY A 79 -18.55 -6.47 -7.44
CA GLY A 79 -19.76 -6.79 -8.20
C GLY A 79 -19.51 -6.82 -9.71
N GLU A 80 -20.09 -5.84 -10.41
CA GLU A 80 -19.92 -5.66 -11.86
C GLU A 80 -18.71 -4.75 -12.16
N ILE A 81 -17.49 -5.18 -11.76
CA ILE A 81 -16.26 -4.45 -12.03
C ILE A 81 -15.70 -4.86 -13.40
N ASP A 82 -15.50 -3.86 -14.25
CA ASP A 82 -14.67 -4.00 -15.45
C ASP A 82 -13.18 -3.98 -15.04
N GLU A 83 -12.62 -5.17 -14.81
CA GLU A 83 -11.23 -5.32 -14.32
C GLU A 83 -10.21 -4.75 -15.32
N GLU A 84 -10.41 -4.90 -16.62
CA GLU A 84 -9.50 -4.38 -17.63
C GLU A 84 -9.44 -2.84 -17.57
N ARG A 85 -10.59 -2.21 -17.49
CA ARG A 85 -10.69 -0.76 -17.32
C ARG A 85 -10.10 -0.29 -16.00
N LEU A 86 -10.29 -1.06 -14.91
CA LEU A 86 -9.74 -0.74 -13.61
C LEU A 86 -8.20 -0.85 -13.64
N ILE A 87 -7.64 -1.91 -14.19
CA ILE A 87 -6.20 -2.07 -14.37
C ILE A 87 -5.61 -0.90 -15.15
N LYS A 88 -6.25 -0.52 -16.26
CA LYS A 88 -5.80 0.62 -17.06
C LYS A 88 -5.79 1.91 -16.24
N ASN A 89 -6.90 2.23 -15.59
CA ASN A 89 -7.02 3.49 -14.84
C ASN A 89 -6.02 3.57 -13.68
N VAL A 90 -5.84 2.49 -12.92
CA VAL A 90 -4.89 2.45 -11.81
C VAL A 90 -3.45 2.51 -12.33
N SER A 91 -3.14 1.85 -13.44
CA SER A 91 -1.81 1.92 -14.06
C SER A 91 -1.47 3.33 -14.53
N ASP A 92 -2.42 4.02 -15.16
CA ASP A 92 -2.26 5.41 -15.62
C ASP A 92 -2.09 6.35 -14.42
N PHE A 93 -2.86 6.13 -13.35
CA PHE A 93 -2.74 6.89 -12.10
C PHE A 93 -1.36 6.71 -11.46
N VAL A 94 -0.90 5.47 -11.31
CA VAL A 94 0.43 5.17 -10.76
C VAL A 94 1.52 5.78 -11.64
N SER A 95 1.44 5.61 -12.95
CA SER A 95 2.43 6.18 -13.89
C SER A 95 2.52 7.70 -13.75
N THR A 96 1.38 8.39 -13.72
CA THR A 96 1.31 9.84 -13.54
C THR A 96 1.84 10.27 -12.17
N GLY A 97 1.45 9.57 -11.11
CA GLY A 97 1.79 9.91 -9.72
C GLY A 97 3.22 9.59 -9.32
N THR A 98 3.94 8.77 -10.08
CA THR A 98 5.31 8.33 -9.78
C THR A 98 6.39 9.01 -10.63
N GLY A 99 6.03 10.05 -11.38
CA GLY A 99 6.95 10.84 -12.19
C GLY A 99 7.07 10.39 -13.64
N GLY A 100 6.17 9.53 -14.10
CA GLY A 100 6.04 9.14 -15.49
C GLY A 100 5.19 10.10 -16.33
N PRO A 101 4.79 9.69 -17.54
CA PRO A 101 3.91 10.49 -18.41
C PRO A 101 2.58 10.81 -17.71
N LYS A 102 2.05 12.00 -17.96
CA LYS A 102 0.73 12.43 -17.47
C LYS A 102 -0.37 11.82 -18.35
N VAL A 103 -0.76 10.60 -18.04
CA VAL A 103 -1.73 9.83 -18.83
C VAL A 103 -3.06 9.59 -18.09
N TYR A 104 -3.13 9.91 -16.79
CA TYR A 104 -4.36 9.70 -16.01
C TYR A 104 -5.40 10.78 -16.31
N GLU A 105 -6.55 10.36 -16.78
CA GLU A 105 -7.73 11.18 -17.08
C GLU A 105 -8.98 10.69 -16.31
N GLY A 106 -8.76 9.88 -15.26
CA GLY A 106 -9.84 9.33 -14.45
C GLY A 106 -10.39 10.31 -13.41
N ARG A 107 -11.29 9.80 -12.56
CA ARG A 107 -11.85 10.55 -11.43
C ARG A 107 -10.78 10.80 -10.37
N ASP A 108 -10.93 11.91 -9.64
CA ASP A 108 -10.12 12.14 -8.43
C ASP A 108 -10.36 11.08 -7.34
N MET A 109 -9.49 11.00 -6.33
CA MET A 109 -9.58 10.00 -5.28
C MET A 109 -10.91 10.04 -4.53
N PRO A 110 -11.40 11.19 -4.05
CA PRO A 110 -12.70 11.26 -3.39
C PRO A 110 -13.85 10.77 -4.27
N SER A 111 -13.94 11.24 -5.51
CA SER A 111 -15.02 10.87 -6.45
C SER A 111 -14.97 9.40 -6.84
N ALA A 112 -13.77 8.80 -6.86
CA ALA A 112 -13.60 7.39 -7.19
C ALA A 112 -14.00 6.46 -6.04
N HIS A 113 -13.88 6.90 -4.77
CA HIS A 113 -13.99 6.03 -3.60
C HIS A 113 -15.18 6.35 -2.68
N ALA A 114 -15.76 7.56 -2.74
CA ALA A 114 -16.82 7.98 -1.80
C ALA A 114 -17.98 6.99 -1.66
N HIS A 115 -18.40 6.37 -2.77
CA HIS A 115 -19.52 5.42 -2.79
C HIS A 115 -19.17 4.04 -2.19
N LEU A 116 -17.89 3.77 -1.90
CA LEU A 116 -17.43 2.49 -1.36
C LEU A 116 -17.50 2.47 0.18
N GLU A 117 -17.61 3.62 0.83
CA GLU A 117 -17.65 3.74 2.29
C GLU A 117 -16.52 2.95 2.97
N LEU A 118 -15.28 3.19 2.53
CA LEU A 118 -14.11 2.47 3.00
C LEU A 118 -13.74 2.87 4.43
N SER A 119 -13.46 1.88 5.25
CA SER A 119 -12.90 2.04 6.60
C SER A 119 -11.36 2.03 6.58
N ALA A 120 -10.74 2.39 7.70
CA ALA A 120 -9.29 2.26 7.89
C ALA A 120 -8.83 0.80 7.77
N ALA A 121 -9.64 -0.17 8.21
CA ALA A 121 -9.34 -1.60 8.05
C ALA A 121 -9.33 -2.02 6.56
N ASP A 122 -10.28 -1.53 5.76
CA ASP A 122 -10.30 -1.76 4.32
C ASP A 122 -9.06 -1.17 3.65
N PHE A 123 -8.67 0.03 4.05
CA PHE A 123 -7.47 0.70 3.54
C PHE A 123 -6.20 -0.09 3.85
N LEU A 124 -6.05 -0.60 5.08
CA LEU A 124 -4.92 -1.45 5.45
C LEU A 124 -4.90 -2.76 4.67
N SER A 125 -6.05 -3.40 4.49
CA SER A 125 -6.17 -4.62 3.70
C SER A 125 -5.77 -4.40 2.24
N ALA A 126 -6.23 -3.28 1.63
CA ALA A 126 -5.83 -2.88 0.29
C ALA A 126 -4.31 -2.64 0.17
N GLY A 127 -3.75 -1.92 1.14
CA GLY A 127 -2.31 -1.68 1.21
C GLY A 127 -1.50 -2.98 1.32
N GLY A 128 -2.00 -3.96 2.07
CA GLY A 128 -1.42 -5.29 2.16
C GLY A 128 -1.35 -6.01 0.81
N ASP A 129 -2.43 -5.98 0.05
CA ASP A 129 -2.46 -6.56 -1.30
C ASP A 129 -1.49 -5.85 -2.25
N VAL A 130 -1.36 -4.51 -2.17
CA VAL A 130 -0.37 -3.75 -2.95
C VAL A 130 1.05 -4.20 -2.61
N MET A 131 1.38 -4.31 -1.32
CA MET A 131 2.70 -4.77 -0.88
C MET A 131 2.99 -6.18 -1.40
N HIS A 132 2.05 -7.11 -1.26
CA HIS A 132 2.20 -8.49 -1.75
C HIS A 132 2.36 -8.55 -3.27
N ALA A 133 1.58 -7.77 -4.02
CA ALA A 133 1.73 -7.70 -5.48
C ALA A 133 3.11 -7.22 -5.89
N MET A 134 3.63 -6.18 -5.22
CA MET A 134 4.96 -5.66 -5.48
C MET A 134 6.05 -6.69 -5.14
N GLN A 135 5.93 -7.38 -4.01
CA GLN A 135 6.82 -8.48 -3.64
C GLN A 135 6.81 -9.61 -4.68
N ASN A 136 5.61 -10.04 -5.11
CA ASN A 136 5.44 -11.06 -6.15
C ASN A 136 6.08 -10.67 -7.49
N LYS A 137 6.14 -9.37 -7.78
CA LYS A 137 6.80 -8.82 -8.98
C LYS A 137 8.28 -8.53 -8.79
N GLY A 138 8.85 -8.79 -7.61
CA GLY A 138 10.27 -8.67 -7.32
C GLY A 138 10.76 -7.24 -7.05
N TYR A 139 9.87 -6.33 -6.67
CA TYR A 139 10.27 -4.97 -6.26
C TYR A 139 11.00 -4.98 -4.92
N GLY A 140 11.96 -4.07 -4.77
CA GLY A 140 12.72 -3.89 -3.54
C GLY A 140 11.96 -3.11 -2.46
N GLU A 141 12.48 -3.15 -1.24
CA GLU A 141 11.86 -2.50 -0.07
C GLU A 141 11.68 -0.99 -0.26
N ASN A 142 12.59 -0.32 -0.95
CA ASN A 142 12.52 1.11 -1.20
C ASN A 142 11.31 1.48 -2.08
N GLU A 143 11.09 0.73 -3.16
CA GLU A 143 9.97 0.93 -4.08
C GLU A 143 8.64 0.63 -3.40
N ILE A 144 8.59 -0.43 -2.59
CA ILE A 144 7.41 -0.80 -1.80
C ILE A 144 7.11 0.29 -0.78
N GLN A 145 8.10 0.76 -0.01
CA GLN A 145 7.93 1.83 0.96
C GLN A 145 7.41 3.11 0.31
N GLU A 146 7.97 3.51 -0.83
CA GLU A 146 7.52 4.72 -1.54
C GLU A 146 6.09 4.59 -2.03
N MET A 147 5.71 3.42 -2.57
CA MET A 147 4.34 3.16 -2.99
C MET A 147 3.37 3.22 -1.80
N VAL A 148 3.71 2.57 -0.69
CA VAL A 148 2.91 2.62 0.55
C VAL A 148 2.73 4.06 1.02
N CYS A 149 3.79 4.88 0.99
CA CYS A 149 3.68 6.27 1.42
C CYS A 149 2.86 7.14 0.46
N ILE A 150 2.83 6.84 -0.84
CA ILE A 150 1.89 7.46 -1.78
C ILE A 150 0.44 7.13 -1.37
N LEU A 151 0.15 5.86 -1.08
CA LEU A 151 -1.20 5.46 -0.60
C LEU A 151 -1.56 6.17 0.70
N VAL A 152 -0.67 6.18 1.70
CA VAL A 152 -0.88 6.83 3.00
C VAL A 152 -1.16 8.32 2.83
N SER A 153 -0.52 9.00 1.87
CA SER A 153 -0.76 10.42 1.60
C SER A 153 -2.18 10.72 1.11
N MET A 154 -2.88 9.72 0.59
CA MET A 154 -4.24 9.84 0.06
C MET A 154 -5.31 9.26 1.00
N LYS A 155 -4.92 8.71 2.16
CA LYS A 155 -5.83 7.99 3.07
C LYS A 155 -7.09 8.77 3.42
N ASP A 156 -6.97 10.07 3.70
CA ASP A 156 -8.09 10.94 4.10
C ASP A 156 -9.05 11.26 2.93
N GLN A 157 -8.65 10.98 1.69
CA GLN A 157 -9.48 11.11 0.49
C GLN A 157 -10.23 9.81 0.17
N VAL A 158 -9.79 8.70 0.75
CA VAL A 158 -10.27 7.34 0.45
C VAL A 158 -11.10 6.77 1.59
N ILE A 159 -10.65 6.98 2.84
CA ILE A 159 -11.36 6.52 4.04
C ILE A 159 -12.52 7.48 4.32
N THR A 160 -13.75 6.95 4.31
CA THR A 160 -14.98 7.74 4.46
C THR A 160 -15.87 7.22 5.61
N LYS A 161 -15.43 6.18 6.34
CA LYS A 161 -16.18 5.51 7.39
C LYS A 161 -15.42 5.46 8.72
#